data_b74398f967a29be858c00c3a8fcc0545
#
_entry.id   b74398f967a29be858c00c3a8fcc0545
#
_cell.length_a   1.000
_cell.length_b   1.000
_cell.length_c   1.000
_cell.angle_alpha   90.00
_cell.angle_beta   90.00
_cell.angle_gamma   90.00
#
_symmetry.space_group_name_H-M   'P 1'
#
loop_
_entity.id
_entity.type
_entity.pdbx_description
1 polymer ?
#
loop_
_entity_poly.entity_id
_entity_poly.type
_entity_poly.pdbx_seq_one_letter_code
_entity_poly.pdbx_strand_id
1 'polypeptide(L)'
;MAKNTQPVAKKCKALGISPATMGYFTKETTRNPGAQTRKKKSEYATQLNEKQKVKFVYGILEKQFRGYYEKASKMAGKTGDNLLILCESRLDNVVYRLGYAVTRREARQLVNHGHITVNGRKVNIPSYQVKPGMIIALK
;
A
#
# COMPACT_ATOMS: atom_id res chain seq x y z
N MET A 1 13.57 1.77 -9.72
CA MET A 1 12.71 2.37 -8.67
C MET A 1 12.84 1.55 -7.38
N ALA A 2 13.04 2.18 -6.23
CA ALA A 2 13.12 1.46 -4.95
C ALA A 2 11.78 0.81 -4.60
N LYS A 3 11.78 -0.47 -4.23
CA LYS A 3 10.59 -1.26 -3.89
C LYS A 3 10.80 -1.98 -2.55
N ASN A 4 9.70 -2.30 -1.88
CA ASN A 4 9.75 -3.12 -0.67
C ASN A 4 9.91 -4.60 -1.06
N THR A 5 11.05 -5.21 -0.71
CA THR A 5 11.39 -6.62 -0.99
C THR A 5 11.23 -7.53 0.23
N GLN A 6 10.75 -7.00 1.36
CA GLN A 6 10.60 -7.77 2.60
C GLN A 6 9.66 -8.99 2.42
N PRO A 7 9.92 -10.11 3.11
CA PRO A 7 9.06 -11.28 3.10
C PRO A 7 7.66 -10.95 3.61
N VAL A 8 6.63 -11.19 2.77
CA VAL A 8 5.25 -10.78 3.06
C VAL A 8 4.71 -11.49 4.29
N ALA A 9 4.78 -12.84 4.34
CA ALA A 9 4.21 -13.63 5.43
C ALA A 9 4.81 -13.25 6.80
N LYS A 10 6.14 -13.09 6.88
CA LYS A 10 6.83 -12.69 8.12
C LYS A 10 6.39 -11.30 8.58
N LYS A 11 6.29 -10.36 7.64
CA LYS A 11 5.90 -8.97 7.98
C LYS A 11 4.42 -8.87 8.34
N CYS A 12 3.55 -9.60 7.64
CA CYS A 12 2.12 -9.69 7.97
C CYS A 12 1.91 -10.19 9.41
N LYS A 13 2.59 -11.29 9.80
CA LYS A 13 2.54 -11.80 11.18
C LYS A 13 3.00 -10.77 12.21
N ALA A 14 4.12 -10.09 11.96
CA ALA A 14 4.66 -9.08 12.86
C ALA A 14 3.69 -7.89 13.04
N LEU A 15 2.93 -7.54 12.00
CA LEU A 15 1.97 -6.43 11.99
C LEU A 15 0.54 -6.85 12.40
N GLY A 16 0.26 -8.15 12.53
CA GLY A 16 -1.07 -8.66 12.81
C GLY A 16 -2.05 -8.49 11.64
N ILE A 17 -1.57 -8.62 10.40
CA ILE A 17 -2.37 -8.53 9.17
C ILE A 17 -2.42 -9.90 8.51
N SER A 18 -3.60 -10.33 8.02
CA SER A 18 -3.68 -11.54 7.20
C SER A 18 -3.05 -11.32 5.82
N PRO A 19 -2.18 -12.21 5.32
CA PRO A 19 -1.65 -12.14 3.96
C PRO A 19 -2.74 -12.15 2.88
N ALA A 20 -3.86 -12.84 3.13
CA ALA A 20 -4.99 -12.92 2.21
C ALA A 20 -5.60 -11.55 1.89
N THR A 21 -5.64 -10.62 2.84
CA THR A 21 -6.14 -9.25 2.61
C THR A 21 -5.30 -8.46 1.61
N MET A 22 -4.10 -8.93 1.32
CA MET A 22 -3.18 -8.33 0.34
C MET A 22 -3.10 -9.14 -0.97
N GLY A 23 -3.95 -10.17 -1.14
CA GLY A 23 -3.95 -11.05 -2.31
C GLY A 23 -2.85 -12.13 -2.30
N TYR A 24 -2.26 -12.43 -1.14
CA TYR A 24 -1.26 -13.48 -1.03
C TYR A 24 -1.82 -14.73 -0.36
N PHE A 25 -1.85 -15.83 -1.10
CA PHE A 25 -2.21 -17.14 -0.57
C PHE A 25 -0.95 -17.83 -0.05
N THR A 26 -0.72 -17.74 1.25
CA THR A 26 0.40 -18.42 1.91
C THR A 26 -0.14 -19.47 2.87
N LYS A 27 0.59 -20.59 3.02
CA LYS A 27 0.25 -21.60 4.03
C LYS A 27 0.20 -20.95 5.41
N GLU A 28 -0.87 -21.19 6.14
CA GLU A 28 -0.95 -20.79 7.54
C GLU A 28 0.07 -21.59 8.35
N THR A 29 0.91 -20.90 9.06
CA THR A 29 1.87 -21.52 9.98
C THR A 29 1.53 -21.10 11.39
N THR A 30 1.49 -22.07 12.31
CA THR A 30 1.20 -21.83 13.74
C THR A 30 2.29 -21.03 14.44
N ARG A 31 3.50 -20.98 13.88
CA ARG A 31 4.61 -20.23 14.43
C ARG A 31 4.37 -18.73 14.36
N ASN A 32 4.13 -18.11 15.52
CA ASN A 32 4.00 -16.66 15.66
C ASN A 32 5.24 -16.09 16.36
N PRO A 33 6.20 -15.49 15.62
CA PRO A 33 7.42 -14.96 16.23
C PRO A 33 7.19 -13.77 17.15
N GLY A 34 6.01 -13.15 17.13
CA GLY A 34 5.64 -12.04 18.01
C GLY A 34 4.90 -12.46 19.29
N ALA A 35 4.47 -13.74 19.40
CA ALA A 35 3.70 -14.20 20.54
C ALA A 35 4.54 -14.38 21.83
N GLN A 36 5.85 -14.45 21.71
CA GLN A 36 6.75 -14.65 22.86
C GLN A 36 6.99 -13.39 23.69
N THR A 37 6.65 -12.21 23.21
CA THR A 37 6.81 -10.97 23.95
C THR A 37 5.51 -10.64 24.70
N ARG A 38 5.39 -11.11 25.94
CA ARG A 38 4.33 -10.71 26.89
C ARG A 38 4.42 -9.23 27.34
N LYS A 39 5.32 -8.45 26.78
CA LYS A 39 5.48 -7.03 27.12
C LYS A 39 4.26 -6.23 26.64
N LYS A 40 3.60 -5.54 27.58
CA LYS A 40 2.54 -4.58 27.29
C LYS A 40 3.07 -3.54 26.30
N LYS A 41 2.42 -3.40 25.15
CA LYS A 41 2.83 -2.42 24.14
C LYS A 41 2.56 -1.01 24.67
N SER A 42 3.52 -0.11 24.57
CA SER A 42 3.30 1.30 24.86
C SER A 42 2.36 1.90 23.81
N GLU A 43 1.70 3.00 24.15
CA GLU A 43 0.84 3.73 23.22
C GLU A 43 1.59 4.16 21.94
N TYR A 44 2.79 4.68 22.11
CA TYR A 44 3.69 5.01 20.99
C TYR A 44 3.93 3.80 20.07
N ALA A 45 4.22 2.62 20.63
CA ALA A 45 4.43 1.40 19.85
C ALA A 45 3.17 0.98 19.08
N THR A 46 1.99 1.21 19.64
CA THR A 46 0.70 0.94 18.99
C THR A 46 0.48 1.88 17.81
N GLN A 47 0.65 3.18 17.99
CA GLN A 47 0.53 4.19 16.94
C GLN A 47 1.55 3.94 15.80
N LEU A 48 2.80 3.62 16.16
CA LEU A 48 3.84 3.27 15.18
C LEU A 48 3.45 2.04 14.37
N ASN A 49 2.86 1.03 15.03
CA ASN A 49 2.44 -0.20 14.38
C ASN A 49 1.33 0.06 13.35
N GLU A 50 0.33 0.90 13.67
CA GLU A 50 -0.73 1.29 12.74
C GLU A 50 -0.16 2.03 11.51
N LYS A 51 0.74 2.97 11.72
CA LYS A 51 1.46 3.62 10.62
C LYS A 51 2.19 2.61 9.73
N GLN A 52 2.88 1.64 10.33
CA GLN A 52 3.60 0.60 9.59
C GLN A 52 2.66 -0.34 8.83
N LYS A 53 1.46 -0.65 9.38
CA LYS A 53 0.43 -1.41 8.67
C LYS A 53 0.02 -0.74 7.37
N VAL A 54 -0.40 0.53 7.44
CA VAL A 54 -0.80 1.30 6.26
C VAL A 54 0.32 1.32 5.22
N LYS A 55 1.51 1.71 5.63
CA LYS A 55 2.68 1.76 4.73
C LYS A 55 2.98 0.42 4.05
N PHE A 56 2.84 -0.68 4.78
CA PHE A 56 3.10 -2.01 4.27
C PHE A 56 2.02 -2.49 3.30
N VAL A 57 0.75 -2.27 3.61
CA VAL A 57 -0.40 -2.64 2.75
C VAL A 57 -0.30 -1.98 1.37
N TYR A 58 0.03 -0.69 1.32
CA TYR A 58 0.20 0.04 0.05
C TYR A 58 1.59 -0.12 -0.58
N GLY A 59 2.54 -0.77 0.11
CA GLY A 59 3.91 -0.95 -0.37
C GLY A 59 4.69 0.35 -0.55
N ILE A 60 4.37 1.38 0.24
CA ILE A 60 4.98 2.72 0.16
C ILE A 60 6.21 2.81 1.06
N LEU A 61 7.30 3.42 0.57
CA LEU A 61 8.51 3.67 1.34
C LEU A 61 8.35 4.90 2.25
N GLU A 62 9.13 4.95 3.34
CA GLU A 62 9.01 5.99 4.39
C GLU A 62 9.07 7.41 3.83
N LYS A 63 10.04 7.70 2.95
CA LYS A 63 10.19 9.03 2.34
C LYS A 63 8.95 9.48 1.57
N GLN A 64 8.36 8.59 0.77
CA GLN A 64 7.13 8.88 0.02
C GLN A 64 5.92 9.02 0.95
N PHE A 65 5.82 8.15 1.97
CA PHE A 65 4.72 8.20 2.93
C PHE A 65 4.73 9.50 3.72
N ARG A 66 5.92 9.97 4.14
CA ARG A 66 6.07 11.28 4.79
C ARG A 66 5.60 12.41 3.89
N GLY A 67 5.98 12.40 2.60
CA GLY A 67 5.50 13.41 1.64
C GLY A 67 3.98 13.39 1.44
N TYR A 68 3.33 12.23 1.51
CA TYR A 68 1.85 12.15 1.50
C TYR A 68 1.24 12.72 2.79
N TYR A 69 1.84 12.46 3.94
CA TYR A 69 1.40 13.04 5.20
C TYR A 69 1.48 14.58 5.19
N GLU A 70 2.59 15.14 4.71
CA GLU A 70 2.77 16.58 4.57
C GLU A 70 1.75 17.22 3.60
N LYS A 71 1.36 16.51 2.54
CA LYS A 71 0.28 16.93 1.63
C LYS A 71 -1.08 16.84 2.30
N ALA A 72 -1.36 15.73 2.97
CA ALA A 72 -2.62 15.47 3.66
C ALA A 72 -2.91 16.49 4.77
N SER A 73 -1.87 16.92 5.49
CA SER A 73 -1.99 17.94 6.55
C SER A 73 -2.35 19.34 6.04
N LYS A 74 -2.08 19.63 4.75
CA LYS A 74 -2.43 20.90 4.11
C LYS A 74 -3.83 20.89 3.48
N MET A 75 -4.45 19.70 3.37
CA MET A 75 -5.79 19.56 2.81
C MET A 75 -6.85 19.82 3.88
N ALA A 76 -7.98 20.36 3.48
CA ALA A 76 -9.13 20.52 4.36
C ALA A 76 -9.66 19.16 4.85
N GLY A 77 -10.12 19.08 6.10
CA GLY A 77 -10.65 17.87 6.70
C GLY A 77 -9.67 17.13 7.60
N LYS A 78 -9.97 15.85 7.90
CA LYS A 78 -9.13 15.02 8.78
C LYS A 78 -7.89 14.54 8.04
N THR A 79 -6.72 14.82 8.58
CA THR A 79 -5.42 14.44 7.98
C THR A 79 -5.31 12.94 7.71
N GLY A 80 -5.85 12.10 8.60
CA GLY A 80 -5.83 10.64 8.43
C GLY A 80 -6.62 10.18 7.20
N ASP A 81 -7.83 10.71 7.02
CA ASP A 81 -8.70 10.38 5.88
C ASP A 81 -8.05 10.87 4.57
N ASN A 82 -7.55 12.11 4.56
CA ASN A 82 -6.83 12.68 3.42
C ASN A 82 -5.59 11.83 3.04
N LEU A 83 -4.85 11.34 4.04
CA LEU A 83 -3.71 10.46 3.81
C LEU A 83 -4.13 9.14 3.15
N LEU A 84 -5.22 8.53 3.61
CA LEU A 84 -5.74 7.31 3.00
C LEU A 84 -6.24 7.56 1.57
N ILE A 85 -6.93 8.67 1.32
CA ILE A 85 -7.35 9.10 -0.03
C ILE A 85 -6.13 9.22 -0.96
N LEU A 86 -5.05 9.86 -0.51
CA LEU A 86 -3.82 9.98 -1.30
C LEU A 86 -3.15 8.62 -1.55
N CYS A 87 -3.24 7.67 -0.63
CA CYS A 87 -2.73 6.32 -0.84
C CYS A 87 -3.62 5.50 -1.78
N GLU A 88 -4.94 5.62 -1.67
CA GLU A 88 -5.91 4.91 -2.52
C GLU A 88 -5.91 5.45 -3.96
N SER A 89 -5.73 6.75 -4.17
CA SER A 89 -5.72 7.38 -5.49
C SER A 89 -4.42 7.14 -6.29
N ARG A 90 -3.48 6.37 -5.79
CA ARG A 90 -2.28 5.96 -6.55
C ARG A 90 -2.65 5.01 -7.68
N LEU A 91 -2.05 5.20 -8.85
CA LEU A 91 -2.34 4.38 -10.03
C LEU A 91 -2.07 2.88 -9.79
N ASP A 92 -0.98 2.52 -9.09
CA ASP A 92 -0.68 1.12 -8.75
C ASP A 92 -1.78 0.49 -7.88
N ASN A 93 -2.34 1.25 -6.95
CA ASN A 93 -3.42 0.77 -6.11
C ASN A 93 -4.77 0.73 -6.87
N VAL A 94 -5.07 1.73 -7.70
CA VAL A 94 -6.31 1.74 -8.50
C VAL A 94 -6.33 0.57 -9.49
N VAL A 95 -5.21 0.26 -10.15
CA VAL A 95 -5.06 -0.91 -11.04
C VAL A 95 -5.33 -2.23 -10.28
N TYR A 96 -4.84 -2.35 -9.04
CA TYR A 96 -5.16 -3.48 -8.17
C TYR A 96 -6.66 -3.52 -7.81
N ARG A 97 -7.27 -2.39 -7.45
CA ARG A 97 -8.69 -2.30 -7.08
C ARG A 97 -9.63 -2.61 -8.26
N LEU A 98 -9.22 -2.28 -9.48
CA LEU A 98 -9.94 -2.62 -10.71
C LEU A 98 -9.83 -4.12 -11.08
N GLY A 99 -9.03 -4.90 -10.35
CA GLY A 99 -8.89 -6.34 -10.60
C GLY A 99 -7.93 -6.70 -11.74
N TYR A 100 -7.17 -5.76 -12.29
CA TYR A 100 -6.18 -6.04 -13.34
C TYR A 100 -4.94 -6.80 -12.80
N ALA A 101 -4.80 -6.89 -11.50
CA ALA A 101 -3.72 -7.63 -10.85
C ALA A 101 -4.21 -8.26 -9.54
N VAL A 102 -3.66 -9.42 -9.20
CA VAL A 102 -3.99 -10.14 -7.95
C VAL A 102 -3.37 -9.47 -6.73
N THR A 103 -2.24 -8.80 -6.91
CA THR A 103 -1.52 -8.13 -5.82
C THR A 103 -1.11 -6.70 -6.20
N ARG A 104 -0.96 -5.83 -5.21
CA ARG A 104 -0.42 -4.47 -5.43
C ARG A 104 1.00 -4.46 -6.00
N ARG A 105 1.80 -5.49 -5.73
CA ARG A 105 3.15 -5.63 -6.30
C ARG A 105 3.09 -5.90 -7.80
N GLU A 106 2.20 -6.76 -8.21
CA GLU A 106 1.93 -7.08 -9.61
C GLU A 106 1.36 -5.84 -10.34
N ALA A 107 0.33 -5.19 -9.79
CA ALA A 107 -0.22 -3.95 -10.31
C ALA A 107 0.87 -2.90 -10.56
N ARG A 108 1.77 -2.73 -9.59
CA ARG A 108 2.92 -1.83 -9.71
C ARG A 108 3.86 -2.21 -10.85
N GLN A 109 4.05 -3.50 -11.08
CA GLN A 109 4.87 -4.00 -12.18
C GLN A 109 4.19 -3.73 -13.52
N LEU A 110 2.88 -3.99 -13.65
CA LEU A 110 2.11 -3.67 -14.86
C LEU A 110 2.21 -2.19 -15.22
N VAL A 111 2.06 -1.30 -14.25
CA VAL A 111 2.22 0.15 -14.49
C VAL A 111 3.65 0.48 -14.91
N ASN A 112 4.67 -0.01 -14.21
CA ASN A 112 6.08 0.27 -14.55
C ASN A 112 6.45 -0.18 -15.96
N HIS A 113 5.91 -1.32 -16.42
CA HIS A 113 6.15 -1.86 -17.75
C HIS A 113 5.31 -1.13 -18.81
N GLY A 114 4.40 -0.23 -18.38
CA GLY A 114 3.63 0.62 -19.28
C GLY A 114 2.51 -0.11 -20.02
N HIS A 115 1.91 -1.10 -19.35
CA HIS A 115 0.72 -1.79 -19.83
C HIS A 115 -0.58 -1.03 -19.50
N ILE A 116 -0.49 0.09 -18.79
CA ILE A 116 -1.64 0.88 -18.34
C ILE A 116 -1.69 2.22 -19.08
N THR A 117 -2.88 2.58 -19.52
CA THR A 117 -3.19 3.90 -20.06
C THR A 117 -4.15 4.66 -19.15
N VAL A 118 -3.98 5.97 -19.07
CA VAL A 118 -4.88 6.90 -18.39
C VAL A 118 -5.35 7.94 -19.39
N ASN A 119 -6.65 8.03 -19.62
CA ASN A 119 -7.25 8.88 -20.66
C ASN A 119 -6.59 8.67 -22.04
N GLY A 120 -6.35 7.40 -22.41
CA GLY A 120 -5.73 7.03 -23.69
C GLY A 120 -4.20 7.23 -23.76
N ARG A 121 -3.56 7.82 -22.75
CA ARG A 121 -2.11 8.04 -22.73
C ARG A 121 -1.41 7.03 -21.84
N LYS A 122 -0.31 6.47 -22.32
CA LYS A 122 0.54 5.53 -21.55
C LYS A 122 1.13 6.22 -20.31
N VAL A 123 0.94 5.62 -19.13
CA VAL A 123 1.52 6.08 -17.87
C VAL A 123 2.33 4.95 -17.23
N ASN A 124 3.60 5.19 -16.95
CA ASN A 124 4.53 4.23 -16.35
C ASN A 124 4.99 4.62 -14.92
N ILE A 125 4.26 5.54 -14.29
CA ILE A 125 4.56 6.04 -12.94
C ILE A 125 3.55 5.47 -11.94
N PRO A 126 3.92 4.47 -11.10
CA PRO A 126 2.98 3.86 -10.14
C PRO A 126 2.42 4.82 -9.09
N SER A 127 3.15 5.87 -8.76
CA SER A 127 2.72 6.91 -7.82
C SER A 127 1.88 8.02 -8.45
N TYR A 128 1.51 7.89 -9.74
CA TYR A 128 0.63 8.84 -10.40
C TYR A 128 -0.71 8.93 -9.63
N GLN A 129 -1.17 10.15 -9.37
CA GLN A 129 -2.42 10.38 -8.62
C GLN A 129 -3.59 10.42 -9.61
N VAL A 130 -4.46 9.44 -9.49
CA VAL A 130 -5.70 9.35 -10.28
C VAL A 130 -6.76 10.23 -9.63
N LYS A 131 -7.53 10.92 -10.46
CA LYS A 131 -8.66 11.74 -10.03
C LYS A 131 -9.97 11.11 -10.52
N PRO A 132 -11.10 11.37 -9.83
CA PRO A 132 -12.41 10.95 -10.32
C PRO A 132 -12.66 11.41 -11.77
N GLY A 133 -13.28 10.56 -12.59
CA GLY A 133 -13.55 10.83 -14.01
C GLY A 133 -12.42 10.45 -14.97
N MET A 134 -11.25 10.01 -14.49
CA MET A 134 -10.19 9.48 -15.36
C MET A 134 -10.51 8.05 -15.81
N ILE A 135 -10.33 7.78 -17.09
CA ILE A 135 -10.50 6.46 -17.71
C ILE A 135 -9.17 5.72 -17.64
N ILE A 136 -9.18 4.53 -17.01
CA ILE A 136 -8.01 3.65 -16.90
C ILE A 136 -8.28 2.39 -17.72
N ALA A 137 -7.35 2.07 -18.61
CA ALA A 137 -7.45 0.89 -19.47
C ALA A 137 -6.11 0.17 -19.59
N LEU A 138 -6.17 -1.12 -19.94
CA LEU A 138 -5.02 -1.88 -20.42
C LEU A 138 -4.69 -1.42 -21.84
N LYS A 139 -3.37 -1.46 -22.16
CA LYS A 139 -2.90 -1.15 -23.50
C LYS A 139 -3.06 -2.36 -24.40
#